data_015042f45b66439f4a5559f436251f85
#
_entry.id   015042f45b66439f4a5559f436251f85
#
_cell.length_a   1.000
_cell.length_b   1.000
_cell.length_c   1.000
_cell.angle_alpha   90.00
_cell.angle_beta   90.00
_cell.angle_gamma   90.00
#
_symmetry.space_group_name_H-M   'P 1'
#
loop_
_entity.id
_entity.type
_entity.pdbx_description
1 polymer ?
#
loop_
_entity_poly.entity_id
_entity_poly.type
_entity_poly.pdbx_seq_one_letter_code
_entity_poly.pdbx_strand_id
1 'polypeptide(L)'
;HHMSHLWEMEVLNDYIDFYHGEKVGVGLVLSSKIYHKAAEKMLAEDFKVKDAMPIEEDLIREKFNKPGMFDIIMEENTPNLLEQVDPKKLIEHKEEIAAIINEIPTDEELIAMINKVEGVKSLEDLGFDESYQAETARLSPYVRARITFMRLLKFYDFYEEVISC
;
A
#
# COMPACT_ATOMS: atom_id res chain seq x y z
N HIS A 1 7.90 2.17 1.44
CA HIS A 1 9.01 2.06 0.46
C HIS A 1 8.52 1.80 -0.97
N HIS A 2 7.59 0.84 -1.18
CA HIS A 2 6.99 0.63 -2.52
C HIS A 2 6.22 1.87 -2.99
N MET A 3 5.54 2.59 -2.09
CA MET A 3 4.88 3.85 -2.41
C MET A 3 5.86 4.90 -2.91
N SER A 4 7.02 5.05 -2.24
CA SER A 4 8.04 6.01 -2.69
C SER A 4 8.56 5.70 -4.09
N HIS A 5 8.81 4.43 -4.38
CA HIS A 5 9.19 4.01 -5.74
C HIS A 5 8.08 4.24 -6.77
N LEU A 6 6.81 4.01 -6.40
CA LEU A 6 5.67 4.30 -7.28
C LEU A 6 5.66 5.78 -7.68
N TRP A 7 5.85 6.67 -6.71
CA TRP A 7 5.91 8.12 -6.98
C TRP A 7 7.12 8.51 -7.82
N GLU A 8 8.27 7.88 -7.61
CA GLU A 8 9.49 8.08 -8.42
C GLU A 8 9.35 7.58 -9.87
N MET A 9 8.43 6.66 -10.13
CA MET A 9 8.10 6.21 -11.49
C MET A 9 7.22 7.22 -12.25
N GLU A 10 6.71 8.26 -11.56
CA GLU A 10 5.88 9.33 -12.13
C GLU A 10 4.62 8.78 -12.84
N VAL A 11 3.99 7.77 -12.26
CA VAL A 11 2.78 7.13 -12.82
C VAL A 11 1.49 7.77 -12.33
N LEU A 12 1.53 8.49 -11.21
CA LEU A 12 0.38 9.19 -10.63
C LEU A 12 0.44 10.69 -10.85
N ASN A 13 1.64 11.25 -10.99
CA ASN A 13 1.89 12.67 -11.15
C ASN A 13 3.19 12.88 -11.92
N ASP A 14 3.47 14.10 -12.30
CA ASP A 14 4.76 14.53 -12.80
C ASP A 14 5.85 14.40 -11.72
N TYR A 15 7.09 14.68 -12.10
CA TYR A 15 8.23 14.65 -11.19
C TYR A 15 7.99 15.47 -9.92
N ILE A 16 8.28 14.85 -8.77
CA ILE A 16 8.25 15.47 -7.45
C ILE A 16 9.68 15.64 -6.93
N ASP A 17 10.04 16.90 -6.64
CA ASP A 17 11.40 17.27 -6.19
C ASP A 17 11.53 17.14 -4.66
N PHE A 18 11.51 15.88 -4.18
CA PHE A 18 11.74 15.52 -2.79
C PHE A 18 12.75 14.39 -2.70
N TYR A 19 13.53 14.36 -1.62
CA TYR A 19 14.45 13.25 -1.38
C TYR A 19 13.72 11.93 -1.22
N HIS A 20 14.39 10.84 -1.60
CA HIS A 20 13.83 9.48 -1.45
C HIS A 20 13.38 9.20 -0.01
N GLY A 21 14.19 9.60 1.00
CA GLY A 21 13.85 9.42 2.41
C GLY A 21 12.58 10.14 2.85
N GLU A 22 12.30 11.32 2.32
CA GLU A 22 11.07 12.08 2.59
C GLU A 22 9.85 11.34 2.04
N LYS A 23 9.93 10.88 0.79
CA LYS A 23 8.89 10.02 0.17
C LYS A 23 8.67 8.73 0.96
N VAL A 24 9.74 8.08 1.42
CA VAL A 24 9.63 6.88 2.28
C VAL A 24 8.96 7.21 3.60
N GLY A 25 9.26 8.37 4.21
CA GLY A 25 8.61 8.84 5.43
C GLY A 25 7.10 8.97 5.28
N VAL A 26 6.62 9.63 4.23
CA VAL A 26 5.20 9.73 3.91
C VAL A 26 4.58 8.37 3.64
N GLY A 27 5.25 7.52 2.86
CA GLY A 27 4.79 6.15 2.58
C GLY A 27 4.69 5.28 3.85
N LEU A 28 5.55 5.53 4.85
CA LEU A 28 5.48 4.85 6.15
C LEU A 28 4.25 5.31 6.94
N VAL A 29 3.97 6.61 7.01
CA VAL A 29 2.78 7.16 7.67
C VAL A 29 1.51 6.57 7.05
N LEU A 30 1.37 6.62 5.73
CA LEU A 30 0.21 6.05 5.03
C LEU A 30 0.06 4.54 5.25
N SER A 31 1.17 3.79 5.21
CA SER A 31 1.13 2.35 5.44
C SER A 31 0.70 2.02 6.87
N SER A 32 1.19 2.78 7.86
CA SER A 32 0.79 2.62 9.25
C SER A 32 -0.71 2.85 9.43
N LYS A 33 -1.22 3.97 8.93
CA LYS A 33 -2.65 4.30 8.97
C LYS A 33 -3.52 3.19 8.40
N ILE A 34 -3.21 2.72 7.19
CA ILE A 34 -3.95 1.65 6.50
C ILE A 34 -3.86 0.33 7.29
N TYR A 35 -2.68 -0.01 7.82
CA TYR A 35 -2.47 -1.29 8.53
C TYR A 35 -3.20 -1.30 9.87
N HIS A 36 -3.14 -0.23 10.66
CA HIS A 36 -3.89 -0.14 11.91
C HIS A 36 -5.39 -0.18 11.67
N LYS A 37 -5.88 0.50 10.63
CA LYS A 37 -7.29 0.42 10.24
C LYS A 37 -7.71 -1.00 9.84
N ALA A 38 -6.86 -1.72 9.13
CA ALA A 38 -7.11 -3.12 8.80
C ALA A 38 -7.10 -4.02 10.05
N ALA A 39 -6.19 -3.78 11.00
CA ALA A 39 -6.16 -4.52 12.27
C ALA A 39 -7.43 -4.29 13.10
N GLU A 40 -7.93 -3.05 13.19
CA GLU A 40 -9.21 -2.73 13.81
C GLU A 40 -10.35 -3.54 13.19
N LYS A 41 -10.44 -3.56 11.86
CA LYS A 41 -11.47 -4.32 11.13
C LYS A 41 -11.38 -5.82 11.40
N MET A 42 -10.18 -6.38 11.38
CA MET A 42 -9.97 -7.81 11.66
C MET A 42 -10.42 -8.22 13.07
N LEU A 43 -10.31 -7.34 14.05
CA LEU A 43 -10.63 -7.63 15.45
C LEU A 43 -12.07 -7.29 15.84
N ALA A 44 -12.66 -6.27 15.22
CA ALA A 44 -13.95 -5.73 15.65
C ALA A 44 -15.16 -6.32 14.91
N GLU A 45 -14.99 -6.83 13.70
CA GLU A 45 -16.09 -7.20 12.81
C GLU A 45 -15.95 -8.62 12.25
N ASP A 46 -17.10 -9.20 11.86
CA ASP A 46 -17.10 -10.35 10.98
C ASP A 46 -16.72 -9.91 9.57
N PHE A 47 -15.53 -10.27 9.14
CA PHE A 47 -15.04 -10.01 7.77
C PHE A 47 -14.94 -11.30 6.97
N LYS A 48 -14.87 -11.16 5.66
CA LYS A 48 -14.68 -12.27 4.72
C LYS A 48 -13.40 -12.09 3.94
N VAL A 49 -12.78 -13.22 3.63
CA VAL A 49 -11.71 -13.25 2.63
C VAL A 49 -12.25 -13.76 1.30
N LYS A 50 -11.74 -13.19 0.24
CA LYS A 50 -12.06 -13.53 -1.15
C LYS A 50 -10.97 -14.45 -1.71
N ASP A 51 -11.22 -15.05 -2.85
CA ASP A 51 -10.18 -15.69 -3.64
C ASP A 51 -9.15 -14.65 -4.12
N ALA A 52 -7.96 -15.13 -4.54
CA ALA A 52 -6.93 -14.27 -5.08
C ALA A 52 -7.46 -13.44 -6.25
N MET A 53 -7.41 -12.12 -6.11
CA MET A 53 -7.77 -11.23 -7.20
C MET A 53 -6.80 -11.41 -8.36
N PRO A 54 -7.28 -11.41 -9.61
CA PRO A 54 -6.39 -11.39 -10.77
C PRO A 54 -5.54 -10.11 -10.75
N ILE A 55 -4.42 -10.14 -11.48
CA ILE A 55 -3.63 -8.93 -11.71
C ILE A 55 -4.52 -7.91 -12.43
N GLU A 56 -4.55 -6.69 -11.95
CA GLU A 56 -5.36 -5.59 -12.51
C GLU A 56 -4.68 -5.04 -13.78
N GLU A 57 -4.58 -5.88 -14.83
CA GLU A 57 -3.81 -5.61 -16.04
C GLU A 57 -4.22 -4.30 -16.72
N ASP A 58 -5.53 -4.04 -16.83
CA ASP A 58 -6.02 -2.82 -17.47
C ASP A 58 -5.60 -1.56 -16.69
N LEU A 59 -5.66 -1.60 -15.36
CA LEU A 59 -5.21 -0.51 -14.49
C LEU A 59 -3.69 -0.32 -14.60
N ILE A 60 -2.93 -1.42 -14.61
CA ILE A 60 -1.47 -1.36 -14.78
C ILE A 60 -1.13 -0.76 -16.14
N ARG A 61 -1.81 -1.15 -17.21
CA ARG A 61 -1.60 -0.63 -18.56
C ARG A 61 -1.91 0.87 -18.66
N GLU A 62 -2.99 1.30 -17.99
CA GLU A 62 -3.36 2.72 -17.94
C GLU A 62 -2.30 3.55 -17.21
N LYS A 63 -1.85 3.09 -16.05
CA LYS A 63 -1.00 3.88 -15.14
C LYS A 63 0.50 3.76 -15.46
N PHE A 64 0.99 2.56 -15.73
CA PHE A 64 2.39 2.33 -16.08
C PHE A 64 2.60 2.43 -17.60
N ASN A 65 2.17 3.54 -18.18
CA ASN A 65 2.07 3.75 -19.63
C ASN A 65 3.34 4.31 -20.29
N LYS A 66 4.40 4.57 -19.54
CA LYS A 66 5.70 4.95 -20.13
C LYS A 66 6.28 3.79 -20.96
N PRO A 67 7.04 4.06 -22.03
CA PRO A 67 7.57 3.02 -22.93
C PRO A 67 8.28 1.88 -22.19
N GLY A 68 7.80 0.64 -22.37
CA GLY A 68 8.33 -0.58 -21.76
C GLY A 68 7.99 -0.79 -20.29
N MET A 69 7.40 0.17 -19.61
CA MET A 69 7.10 0.07 -18.17
C MET A 69 6.04 -0.98 -17.88
N PHE A 70 4.97 -1.01 -18.66
CA PHE A 70 3.91 -2.01 -18.54
C PHE A 70 4.49 -3.43 -18.60
N ASP A 71 5.32 -3.72 -19.59
CA ASP A 71 5.87 -5.06 -19.80
C ASP A 71 6.76 -5.49 -18.61
N ILE A 72 7.57 -4.58 -18.08
CA ILE A 72 8.42 -4.82 -16.90
C ILE A 72 7.56 -5.13 -15.67
N ILE A 73 6.53 -4.34 -15.43
CA ILE A 73 5.62 -4.54 -14.28
C ILE A 73 4.87 -5.85 -14.40
N MET A 74 4.39 -6.20 -15.59
CA MET A 74 3.70 -7.48 -15.83
C MET A 74 4.64 -8.67 -15.67
N GLU A 75 5.86 -8.60 -16.19
CA GLU A 75 6.88 -9.65 -16.04
C GLU A 75 7.20 -9.90 -14.54
N GLU A 76 7.41 -8.85 -13.76
CA GLU A 76 7.68 -8.97 -12.31
C GLU A 76 6.50 -9.55 -11.54
N ASN A 77 5.26 -9.35 -11.98
CA ASN A 77 4.05 -9.78 -11.26
C ASN A 77 3.41 -11.06 -11.81
N THR A 78 4.00 -11.68 -12.82
CA THR A 78 3.53 -12.94 -13.41
C THR A 78 4.53 -14.07 -13.08
N PRO A 79 4.10 -15.19 -12.45
CA PRO A 79 2.73 -15.49 -12.02
C PRO A 79 2.24 -14.62 -10.87
N ASN A 80 0.91 -14.51 -10.71
CA ASN A 80 0.31 -13.72 -9.64
C ASN A 80 0.70 -14.26 -8.26
N LEU A 81 1.40 -13.44 -7.47
CA LEU A 81 1.90 -13.85 -6.16
C LEU A 81 0.78 -14.20 -5.17
N LEU A 82 -0.42 -13.63 -5.32
CA LEU A 82 -1.56 -13.94 -4.46
C LEU A 82 -2.06 -15.38 -4.62
N GLU A 83 -1.86 -16.02 -5.77
CA GLU A 83 -2.24 -17.42 -5.98
C GLU A 83 -1.43 -18.41 -5.12
N GLN A 84 -0.33 -17.98 -4.53
CA GLN A 84 0.51 -18.78 -3.63
C GLN A 84 0.03 -18.72 -2.17
N VAL A 85 -0.96 -17.87 -1.87
CA VAL A 85 -1.45 -17.61 -0.52
C VAL A 85 -2.78 -18.32 -0.30
N ASP A 86 -2.88 -19.12 0.75
CA ASP A 86 -4.16 -19.64 1.22
C ASP A 86 -4.88 -18.55 2.03
N PRO A 87 -5.98 -17.96 1.49
CA PRO A 87 -6.67 -16.87 2.17
C PRO A 87 -7.29 -17.28 3.52
N LYS A 88 -7.54 -18.57 3.76
CA LYS A 88 -8.07 -19.06 5.04
C LYS A 88 -7.11 -18.78 6.19
N LYS A 89 -5.80 -18.81 5.92
CA LYS A 89 -4.79 -18.49 6.93
C LYS A 89 -4.88 -17.06 7.42
N LEU A 90 -5.39 -16.13 6.62
CA LEU A 90 -5.61 -14.75 7.03
C LEU A 90 -6.70 -14.63 8.11
N ILE A 91 -7.69 -15.53 8.08
CA ILE A 91 -8.72 -15.62 9.13
C ILE A 91 -8.17 -16.36 10.36
N GLU A 92 -7.48 -17.50 10.13
CA GLU A 92 -6.93 -18.34 11.21
C GLU A 92 -5.94 -17.58 12.09
N HIS A 93 -5.12 -16.70 11.47
CA HIS A 93 -4.05 -15.93 12.15
C HIS A 93 -4.39 -14.45 12.33
N LYS A 94 -5.66 -14.04 12.25
CA LYS A 94 -6.05 -12.63 12.32
C LYS A 94 -5.54 -11.90 13.57
N GLU A 95 -5.56 -12.57 14.72
CA GLU A 95 -5.12 -12.01 16.00
C GLU A 95 -3.59 -11.84 16.04
N GLU A 96 -2.84 -12.80 15.49
CA GLU A 96 -1.39 -12.70 15.37
C GLU A 96 -0.98 -11.58 14.39
N ILE A 97 -1.67 -11.48 13.27
CA ILE A 97 -1.44 -10.40 12.28
C ILE A 97 -1.72 -9.04 12.92
N ALA A 98 -2.84 -8.89 13.61
CA ALA A 98 -3.19 -7.65 14.29
C ALA A 98 -2.19 -7.31 15.40
N ALA A 99 -1.71 -8.31 16.16
CA ALA A 99 -0.70 -8.12 17.20
C ALA A 99 0.62 -7.59 16.59
N ILE A 100 1.08 -8.16 15.48
CA ILE A 100 2.28 -7.69 14.77
C ILE A 100 2.09 -6.24 14.26
N ILE A 101 0.92 -5.92 13.74
CA ILE A 101 0.61 -4.55 13.27
C ILE A 101 0.66 -3.57 14.45
N ASN A 102 0.12 -3.95 15.61
CA ASN A 102 0.10 -3.09 16.80
C ASN A 102 1.50 -2.85 17.41
N GLU A 103 2.55 -3.57 16.97
CA GLU A 103 3.95 -3.24 17.29
C GLU A 103 4.50 -2.09 16.43
N ILE A 104 3.84 -1.75 15.32
CA ILE A 104 4.22 -0.63 14.45
C ILE A 104 3.72 0.67 15.11
N PRO A 105 4.53 1.74 15.18
CA PRO A 105 4.04 3.04 15.64
C PRO A 105 2.83 3.50 14.82
N THR A 106 1.85 4.13 15.46
CA THR A 106 0.68 4.69 14.75
C THR A 106 1.11 5.83 13.81
N ASP A 107 0.24 6.20 12.88
CA ASP A 107 0.49 7.33 12.00
C ASP A 107 0.67 8.64 12.78
N GLU A 108 -0.09 8.88 13.86
CA GLU A 108 0.09 10.05 14.73
C GLU A 108 1.45 10.04 15.42
N GLU A 109 1.91 8.90 15.91
CA GLU A 109 3.24 8.76 16.52
C GLU A 109 4.35 9.03 15.50
N LEU A 110 4.22 8.50 14.28
CA LEU A 110 5.16 8.74 13.18
C LEU A 110 5.17 10.21 12.77
N ILE A 111 4.01 10.85 12.64
CA ILE A 111 3.88 12.27 12.36
C ILE A 111 4.55 13.09 13.47
N ALA A 112 4.35 12.73 14.73
CA ALA A 112 4.99 13.39 15.85
C ALA A 112 6.53 13.27 15.83
N MET A 113 7.06 12.14 15.34
CA MET A 113 8.51 11.95 15.14
C MET A 113 9.04 12.81 13.99
N ILE A 114 8.35 12.81 12.84
CA ILE A 114 8.72 13.57 11.64
C ILE A 114 8.68 15.08 11.93
N ASN A 115 7.69 15.55 12.68
CA ASN A 115 7.58 16.97 13.08
C ASN A 115 8.78 17.48 13.88
N LYS A 116 9.49 16.62 14.63
CA LYS A 116 10.69 17.02 15.39
C LYS A 116 11.85 17.43 14.50
N VAL A 117 11.85 16.99 13.26
CA VAL A 117 12.88 17.29 12.25
C VAL A 117 12.34 18.16 11.11
N GLU A 118 11.14 18.72 11.29
CA GLU A 118 10.45 19.54 10.29
C GLU A 118 10.32 18.84 8.91
N GLY A 119 10.18 17.51 8.91
CA GLY A 119 10.08 16.69 7.72
C GLY A 119 8.68 16.67 7.11
N VAL A 120 8.60 16.22 5.86
CA VAL A 120 7.34 15.99 5.13
C VAL A 120 6.63 14.73 5.65
N LYS A 121 5.32 14.77 5.83
CA LYS A 121 4.54 13.74 6.54
C LYS A 121 3.23 13.35 5.86
N SER A 122 2.83 14.06 4.81
CA SER A 122 1.57 13.84 4.10
C SER A 122 1.74 13.85 2.60
N LEU A 123 0.74 13.35 1.86
CA LEU A 123 0.68 13.47 0.41
C LEU A 123 0.68 14.93 -0.03
N GLU A 124 -0.04 15.80 0.69
CA GLU A 124 -0.11 17.23 0.39
C GLU A 124 1.27 17.90 0.52
N ASP A 125 2.05 17.53 1.54
CA ASP A 125 3.42 18.02 1.70
C ASP A 125 4.31 17.64 0.50
N LEU A 126 4.03 16.50 -0.15
CA LEU A 126 4.69 16.05 -1.39
C LEU A 126 4.09 16.69 -2.65
N GLY A 127 3.02 17.48 -2.53
CA GLY A 127 2.34 18.10 -3.65
C GLY A 127 1.29 17.23 -4.33
N PHE A 128 0.89 16.10 -3.72
CA PHE A 128 -0.22 15.28 -4.17
C PHE A 128 -1.55 15.74 -3.53
N ASP A 129 -2.65 15.50 -4.23
CA ASP A 129 -3.98 15.56 -3.62
C ASP A 129 -4.22 14.31 -2.75
N GLU A 130 -4.94 14.44 -1.64
CA GLU A 130 -5.25 13.31 -0.76
C GLU A 130 -6.00 12.17 -1.47
N SER A 131 -6.76 12.47 -2.52
CA SER A 131 -7.44 11.46 -3.34
C SER A 131 -6.49 10.41 -3.94
N TYR A 132 -5.19 10.71 -4.07
CA TYR A 132 -4.18 9.76 -4.53
C TYR A 132 -3.83 8.66 -3.51
N GLN A 133 -4.30 8.74 -2.26
CA GLN A 133 -4.00 7.74 -1.23
C GLN A 133 -4.43 6.33 -1.65
N ALA A 134 -5.70 6.17 -2.02
CA ALA A 134 -6.25 4.87 -2.42
C ALA A 134 -5.54 4.31 -3.66
N GLU A 135 -5.28 5.15 -4.65
CA GLU A 135 -4.57 4.75 -5.87
C GLU A 135 -3.11 4.36 -5.58
N THR A 136 -2.42 5.12 -4.74
CA THR A 136 -1.08 4.79 -4.25
C THR A 136 -1.06 3.42 -3.54
N ALA A 137 -1.98 3.19 -2.61
CA ALA A 137 -2.09 1.92 -1.90
C ALA A 137 -2.36 0.74 -2.85
N ARG A 138 -3.22 0.94 -3.84
CA ARG A 138 -3.60 -0.07 -4.85
C ARG A 138 -2.44 -0.44 -5.78
N LEU A 139 -1.69 0.54 -6.26
CA LEU A 139 -0.65 0.37 -7.27
C LEU A 139 0.72 0.01 -6.69
N SER A 140 1.05 0.51 -5.49
CA SER A 140 2.37 0.29 -4.89
C SER A 140 2.80 -1.18 -4.74
N PRO A 141 1.90 -2.15 -4.50
CA PRO A 141 2.27 -3.56 -4.48
C PRO A 141 2.84 -4.09 -5.80
N TYR A 142 2.48 -3.49 -6.93
CA TYR A 142 2.94 -3.94 -8.25
C TYR A 142 4.38 -3.53 -8.58
N VAL A 143 4.93 -2.53 -7.86
CA VAL A 143 6.28 -2.00 -8.09
C VAL A 143 7.38 -3.04 -7.86
N ARG A 144 7.11 -4.06 -7.05
CA ARG A 144 8.04 -5.18 -6.77
C ARG A 144 7.30 -6.49 -6.56
N ALA A 145 7.87 -7.57 -7.04
CA ALA A 145 7.37 -8.93 -6.85
C ALA A 145 7.57 -9.43 -5.41
N ARG A 146 6.81 -8.87 -4.46
CA ARG A 146 6.88 -9.25 -3.04
C ARG A 146 5.49 -9.41 -2.45
N ILE A 147 5.35 -10.41 -1.57
CA ILE A 147 4.18 -10.54 -0.71
C ILE A 147 4.37 -9.58 0.46
N THR A 148 3.67 -8.45 0.41
CA THR A 148 3.59 -7.46 1.49
C THR A 148 2.19 -7.49 2.07
N PHE A 149 2.00 -6.98 3.31
CA PHE A 149 0.65 -6.89 3.87
C PHE A 149 -0.26 -6.00 3.03
N MET A 150 0.25 -4.91 2.44
CA MET A 150 -0.50 -4.08 1.48
C MET A 150 -1.04 -4.90 0.29
N ARG A 151 -0.27 -5.88 -0.21
CA ARG A 151 -0.74 -6.79 -1.27
C ARG A 151 -1.76 -7.79 -0.73
N LEU A 152 -1.58 -8.30 0.49
CA LEU A 152 -2.50 -9.24 1.13
C LEU A 152 -3.85 -8.61 1.47
N LEU A 153 -3.91 -7.30 1.68
CA LEU A 153 -5.17 -6.59 1.92
C LEU A 153 -6.21 -6.82 0.82
N LYS A 154 -5.78 -7.12 -0.41
CA LYS A 154 -6.68 -7.45 -1.53
C LYS A 154 -7.56 -8.68 -1.30
N PHE A 155 -7.22 -9.56 -0.36
CA PHE A 155 -8.07 -10.69 0.02
C PHE A 155 -9.27 -10.29 0.87
N TYR A 156 -9.20 -9.18 1.61
CA TYR A 156 -10.25 -8.80 2.54
C TYR A 156 -11.39 -8.06 1.85
N ASP A 157 -12.61 -8.31 2.29
CA ASP A 157 -13.81 -7.64 1.76
C ASP A 157 -13.86 -6.14 2.10
N PHE A 158 -13.17 -5.73 3.16
CA PHE A 158 -13.00 -4.33 3.57
C PHE A 158 -11.83 -3.60 2.87
N TYR A 159 -11.18 -4.20 1.89
CA TYR A 159 -10.01 -3.65 1.21
C TYR A 159 -10.19 -2.19 0.77
N GLU A 160 -11.27 -1.91 0.02
CA GLU A 160 -11.52 -0.58 -0.52
C GLU A 160 -11.70 0.47 0.59
N GLU A 161 -12.32 0.09 1.70
CA GLU A 161 -12.52 0.98 2.84
C GLU A 161 -11.19 1.38 3.50
N VAL A 162 -10.30 0.41 3.73
CA VAL A 162 -9.05 0.68 4.45
C VAL A 162 -8.03 1.45 3.62
N ILE A 163 -8.01 1.28 2.31
CA ILE A 163 -7.08 2.05 1.45
C ILE A 163 -7.54 3.49 1.21
N SER A 164 -8.81 3.78 1.49
CA SER A 164 -9.41 5.12 1.30
C SER A 164 -9.63 5.88 2.62
N CYS A 165 -9.15 5.35 3.75
CA CYS A 165 -9.37 5.95 5.08
C CYS A 165 -8.54 7.21 5.32
#